data_a2660353dd3f191d07d29661c4d15901
#
_entry.id   a2660353dd3f191d07d29661c4d15901
#
_cell.length_a   1.000
_cell.length_b   1.000
_cell.length_c   1.000
_cell.angle_alpha   90.00
_cell.angle_beta   90.00
_cell.angle_gamma   90.00
#
_symmetry.space_group_name_H-M   'P 1'
#
loop_
_entity.id
_entity.type
_entity.pdbx_description
1 polymer ?
#
loop_
_entity_poly.entity_id
_entity_poly.type
_entity_poly.pdbx_seq_one_letter_code
_entity_poly.pdbx_strand_id
1 'polypeptide(L)'
;MRLGCILLSTVLLGTAALTGCGQTKKNTTDTKKTESSSTKESAKEKKGPEIDGLTYESTMDLEYAEGFQVYYYKDGYKMIDIKDGAKFLVIPENQDVPDGVDEDYVILQQPLNHIYLAATSAMALFNAIDSLDNITMTGTQASGWYIENAVKAMEDGKMKFAGKYSEPDYEMLVDEDCDLAIESTMILHTPKVQEMIESLDIPVMIDRSSYESHPLGRTEWIKLYAAMLNKEDAADAFFEKQVENVDALKDFKNTEKTVAFFYVSSDGTVVVRRSDDYIPKMIELSGGRYVFDDLTGDDSNTSAVKLTMEEFYAQAADADYLIYNSSIDNPINSVKDLEEKDALFSDFKAVKEGNVWCTGKYLYQATDIVGELITDMNLMLTGGDESKMTFLYHVK
;
A
#
# COMPACT_ATOMS: atom_id res chain seq x y z
N MET A 1 -5.62 56.92 17.60
CA MET A 1 -5.07 58.13 16.95
C MET A 1 -4.50 57.75 15.58
N ARG A 2 -5.12 58.33 14.52
CA ARG A 2 -4.68 58.58 13.16
C ARG A 2 -4.31 57.36 12.30
N LEU A 3 -5.14 57.00 11.32
CA LEU A 3 -5.27 57.55 9.93
C LEU A 3 -4.04 57.14 9.09
N GLY A 4 -4.12 56.35 8.04
CA GLY A 4 -4.99 56.36 6.86
C GLY A 4 -4.11 56.54 5.64
N CYS A 5 -4.27 55.75 4.63
CA CYS A 5 -4.33 56.27 3.25
C CYS A 5 -4.55 55.12 2.26
N ILE A 6 -5.62 55.29 1.58
CA ILE A 6 -6.04 54.64 0.33
C ILE A 6 -5.26 55.26 -0.84
N LEU A 7 -4.90 54.49 -1.85
CA LEU A 7 -4.79 55.00 -3.23
C LEU A 7 -5.14 53.91 -4.24
N LEU A 8 -6.19 54.23 -4.95
CA LEU A 8 -6.77 53.65 -6.18
C LEU A 8 -5.97 54.09 -7.41
N SER A 9 -6.00 53.31 -8.44
CA SER A 9 -6.07 53.67 -9.89
C SER A 9 -5.39 52.62 -10.75
N THR A 10 -5.76 52.26 -11.92
CA THR A 10 -6.85 52.52 -12.89
C THR A 10 -6.67 51.52 -14.03
N VAL A 11 -7.78 51.15 -14.61
CA VAL A 11 -8.04 50.33 -15.80
C VAL A 11 -7.34 50.90 -17.06
N LEU A 12 -6.92 50.00 -17.96
CA LEU A 12 -6.89 50.31 -19.39
C LEU A 12 -7.25 49.10 -20.24
N LEU A 13 -8.38 49.21 -20.91
CA LEU A 13 -8.87 48.37 -22.01
C LEU A 13 -8.03 48.64 -23.29
N GLY A 14 -7.85 47.62 -24.09
CA GLY A 14 -7.34 47.73 -25.45
C GLY A 14 -7.94 46.61 -26.32
N THR A 15 -9.02 46.93 -27.02
CA THR A 15 -9.65 46.15 -28.09
C THR A 15 -8.96 46.38 -29.42
N ALA A 16 -8.71 45.33 -30.20
CA ALA A 16 -8.63 45.46 -31.66
C ALA A 16 -9.11 44.18 -32.34
N ALA A 17 -10.22 44.33 -33.01
CA ALA A 17 -10.77 43.40 -33.99
C ALA A 17 -10.18 43.73 -35.38
N LEU A 18 -9.94 42.70 -36.19
CA LEU A 18 -9.95 42.85 -37.65
C LEU A 18 -10.45 41.54 -38.31
N THR A 19 -11.49 41.72 -39.06
CA THR A 19 -12.23 40.87 -39.95
C THR A 19 -11.47 40.50 -41.22
N GLY A 20 -11.79 39.31 -41.79
CA GLY A 20 -11.42 38.98 -43.17
C GLY A 20 -12.18 37.75 -43.67
N CYS A 21 -13.11 38.02 -44.56
CA CYS A 21 -14.05 37.10 -45.22
C CYS A 21 -13.44 36.20 -46.30
N GLY A 22 -14.08 35.01 -46.50
CA GLY A 22 -14.53 34.59 -47.83
C GLY A 22 -13.79 33.42 -48.51
N GLN A 23 -14.33 32.25 -48.67
CA GLN A 23 -15.12 31.76 -49.79
C GLN A 23 -15.22 30.24 -49.85
N THR A 24 -16.42 29.83 -50.06
CA THR A 24 -16.92 28.44 -50.33
C THR A 24 -16.46 27.95 -51.70
N LYS A 25 -16.00 26.66 -51.80
CA LYS A 25 -16.30 25.81 -52.98
C LYS A 25 -16.36 24.33 -52.61
N LYS A 26 -17.40 23.70 -53.16
CA LYS A 26 -17.81 22.31 -53.11
C LYS A 26 -17.00 21.38 -54.00
N ASN A 27 -17.09 20.10 -53.66
CA ASN A 27 -16.94 18.84 -54.46
C ASN A 27 -15.51 18.27 -54.49
N THR A 28 -15.25 16.99 -54.31
CA THR A 28 -15.89 15.74 -54.67
C THR A 28 -15.17 14.58 -53.98
N THR A 29 -15.90 13.53 -53.73
CA THR A 29 -15.55 12.17 -53.27
C THR A 29 -14.23 11.62 -53.87
N ASP A 30 -13.34 11.12 -53.01
CA ASP A 30 -12.56 9.93 -53.34
C ASP A 30 -12.09 9.21 -52.06
N THR A 31 -12.41 7.93 -52.05
CA THR A 31 -12.15 6.95 -51.01
C THR A 31 -10.65 6.55 -51.08
N LYS A 32 -9.84 6.94 -50.12
CA LYS A 32 -8.53 6.31 -49.93
C LYS A 32 -8.41 5.80 -48.49
N LYS A 33 -8.30 4.47 -48.42
CA LYS A 33 -7.81 3.77 -47.22
C LYS A 33 -6.56 4.47 -46.70
N THR A 34 -6.63 4.99 -45.48
CA THR A 34 -5.44 5.41 -44.76
C THR A 34 -5.13 4.34 -43.75
N GLU A 35 -4.04 3.65 -43.99
CA GLU A 35 -3.41 2.76 -43.03
C GLU A 35 -3.06 3.56 -41.79
N SER A 36 -3.56 3.11 -40.66
CA SER A 36 -3.17 3.59 -39.33
C SER A 36 -1.70 3.22 -39.12
N SER A 37 -0.80 4.16 -39.33
CA SER A 37 0.54 4.06 -38.81
C SER A 37 0.48 4.33 -37.31
N SER A 38 0.52 3.27 -36.52
CA SER A 38 0.86 3.37 -35.10
C SER A 38 2.26 3.96 -35.01
N THR A 39 2.33 5.23 -34.65
CA THR A 39 3.58 5.86 -34.23
C THR A 39 3.96 5.16 -32.92
N LYS A 40 4.91 4.24 -32.97
CA LYS A 40 5.64 3.82 -31.79
C LYS A 40 6.33 5.07 -31.26
N GLU A 41 5.80 5.64 -30.17
CA GLU A 41 6.60 6.52 -29.33
C GLU A 41 7.84 5.71 -28.94
N SER A 42 9.00 6.21 -29.33
CA SER A 42 10.26 5.66 -28.89
C SER A 42 10.30 5.76 -27.37
N ALA A 43 10.23 4.60 -26.70
CA ALA A 43 10.56 4.51 -25.29
C ALA A 43 11.93 5.21 -25.12
N LYS A 44 11.98 6.32 -24.41
CA LYS A 44 13.23 6.85 -23.87
C LYS A 44 13.78 5.70 -23.01
N GLU A 45 14.97 5.20 -23.36
CA GLU A 45 15.71 4.32 -22.46
C GLU A 45 15.72 4.98 -21.08
N LYS A 46 15.06 4.37 -20.12
CA LYS A 46 15.10 4.77 -18.71
C LYS A 46 16.53 4.49 -18.24
N LYS A 47 17.39 5.49 -18.27
CA LYS A 47 18.74 5.42 -17.73
C LYS A 47 18.63 5.53 -16.22
N GLY A 48 19.14 4.55 -15.49
CA GLY A 48 19.20 4.59 -14.02
C GLY A 48 20.13 5.68 -13.50
N PRO A 49 20.13 5.95 -12.19
CA PRO A 49 21.06 6.86 -11.55
C PRO A 49 22.52 6.51 -11.87
N GLU A 50 23.35 7.54 -12.05
CA GLU A 50 24.79 7.32 -12.17
C GLU A 50 25.38 7.17 -10.76
N ILE A 51 26.07 6.06 -10.51
CA ILE A 51 26.79 5.78 -9.27
C ILE A 51 28.24 5.52 -9.65
N ASP A 52 29.15 6.26 -9.04
CA ASP A 52 30.59 6.14 -9.31
C ASP A 52 31.07 4.70 -9.09
N GLY A 53 31.86 4.20 -10.03
CA GLY A 53 32.36 2.82 -10.02
C GLY A 53 31.37 1.76 -10.50
N LEU A 54 30.08 2.08 -10.72
CA LEU A 54 29.07 1.13 -11.16
C LEU A 54 28.64 1.36 -12.63
N THR A 55 28.31 0.28 -13.32
CA THR A 55 27.77 0.31 -14.67
C THR A 55 26.31 -0.12 -14.65
N TYR A 56 25.40 0.75 -14.97
CA TYR A 56 23.95 0.48 -15.05
C TYR A 56 23.65 -0.61 -16.10
N GLU A 57 22.74 -1.52 -15.76
CA GLU A 57 22.26 -2.59 -16.64
C GLU A 57 20.78 -2.46 -16.98
N SER A 58 19.92 -2.40 -15.95
CA SER A 58 18.47 -2.37 -16.14
C SER A 58 17.73 -1.74 -14.96
N THR A 59 16.45 -1.50 -15.16
CA THR A 59 15.52 -1.04 -14.13
C THR A 59 14.46 -2.11 -13.94
N MET A 60 14.10 -2.40 -12.68
CA MET A 60 12.99 -3.30 -12.35
C MET A 60 11.69 -2.78 -13.00
N ASP A 61 10.95 -3.67 -13.62
CA ASP A 61 9.64 -3.34 -14.16
C ASP A 61 8.57 -3.47 -13.07
N LEU A 62 7.87 -2.37 -12.81
CA LEU A 62 6.79 -2.28 -11.83
C LEU A 62 5.51 -1.89 -12.55
N GLU A 63 4.42 -2.60 -12.25
CA GLU A 63 3.13 -2.40 -12.89
C GLU A 63 2.17 -1.53 -12.05
N TYR A 64 2.25 -1.65 -10.73
CA TYR A 64 1.29 -1.03 -9.80
C TYR A 64 1.96 -0.23 -8.69
N ALA A 65 3.14 -0.65 -8.23
CA ALA A 65 3.84 0.04 -7.14
C ALA A 65 4.43 1.37 -7.62
N GLU A 66 4.18 2.43 -6.85
CA GLU A 66 4.69 3.78 -7.09
C GLU A 66 5.63 4.27 -5.98
N GLY A 67 5.75 3.51 -4.90
CA GLY A 67 6.48 3.87 -3.69
C GLY A 67 7.97 3.53 -3.72
N PHE A 68 8.44 2.76 -4.70
CA PHE A 68 9.86 2.42 -4.81
C PHE A 68 10.28 2.18 -6.27
N GLN A 69 11.60 2.10 -6.49
CA GLN A 69 12.20 1.64 -7.74
C GLN A 69 13.50 0.89 -7.44
N VAL A 70 13.80 -0.16 -8.22
CA VAL A 70 15.08 -0.89 -8.15
C VAL A 70 15.82 -0.75 -9.47
N TYR A 71 17.11 -0.45 -9.37
CA TYR A 71 18.03 -0.34 -10.49
C TYR A 71 19.13 -1.37 -10.35
N TYR A 72 19.43 -2.09 -11.41
CA TYR A 72 20.44 -3.12 -11.48
C TYR A 72 21.70 -2.61 -12.14
N TYR A 73 22.83 -2.99 -11.57
CA TYR A 73 24.16 -2.67 -12.07
C TYR A 73 24.96 -3.94 -12.27
N LYS A 74 26.02 -3.86 -13.09
CA LYS A 74 26.90 -5.00 -13.32
C LYS A 74 27.44 -5.58 -12.01
N ASP A 75 27.83 -6.86 -12.09
CA ASP A 75 28.40 -7.63 -10.98
C ASP A 75 27.43 -7.80 -9.79
N GLY A 76 26.13 -7.60 -10.02
CA GLY A 76 25.05 -7.89 -9.07
C GLY A 76 24.71 -6.77 -8.09
N TYR A 77 25.33 -5.58 -8.22
CA TYR A 77 24.95 -4.43 -7.41
C TYR A 77 23.54 -3.96 -7.74
N LYS A 78 22.81 -3.50 -6.72
CA LYS A 78 21.45 -2.98 -6.89
C LYS A 78 21.26 -1.70 -6.09
N MET A 79 20.53 -0.75 -6.66
CA MET A 79 20.11 0.45 -5.96
C MET A 79 18.60 0.43 -5.78
N ILE A 80 18.14 0.59 -4.55
CA ILE A 80 16.73 0.70 -4.18
C ILE A 80 16.47 2.15 -3.81
N ASP A 81 15.54 2.79 -4.53
CA ASP A 81 15.07 4.15 -4.26
C ASP A 81 13.65 4.07 -3.69
N ILE A 82 13.48 4.41 -2.43
CA ILE A 82 12.16 4.49 -1.78
C ILE A 82 11.69 5.93 -1.86
N LYS A 83 10.55 6.14 -2.48
CA LYS A 83 9.95 7.48 -2.63
C LYS A 83 9.72 8.12 -1.25
N ASP A 84 10.17 9.38 -1.11
CA ASP A 84 10.14 10.12 0.15
C ASP A 84 10.83 9.37 1.32
N GLY A 85 11.78 8.51 1.00
CA GLY A 85 12.56 7.69 1.92
C GLY A 85 14.04 7.70 1.60
N ALA A 86 14.76 6.69 2.11
CA ALA A 86 16.18 6.51 1.89
C ALA A 86 16.45 5.81 0.55
N LYS A 87 17.68 5.96 0.07
CA LYS A 87 18.26 5.21 -1.04
C LYS A 87 19.23 4.17 -0.50
N PHE A 88 19.05 2.94 -0.93
CA PHE A 88 19.90 1.83 -0.47
C PHE A 88 20.75 1.32 -1.62
N LEU A 89 22.04 1.12 -1.34
CA LEU A 89 22.94 0.42 -2.25
C LEU A 89 23.20 -0.98 -1.71
N VAL A 90 22.63 -1.98 -2.37
CA VAL A 90 22.84 -3.40 -2.05
C VAL A 90 24.14 -3.86 -2.67
N ILE A 91 25.08 -4.25 -1.82
CA ILE A 91 26.39 -4.75 -2.20
C ILE A 91 26.33 -6.28 -2.21
N PRO A 92 26.65 -6.94 -3.34
CA PRO A 92 26.65 -8.40 -3.40
C PRO A 92 27.65 -9.03 -2.41
N GLU A 93 27.38 -10.27 -2.02
CA GLU A 93 28.31 -11.05 -1.20
C GLU A 93 29.68 -11.12 -1.87
N ASN A 94 30.75 -10.93 -1.10
CA ASN A 94 32.16 -10.92 -1.55
C ASN A 94 32.53 -9.77 -2.53
N GLN A 95 31.71 -8.71 -2.61
CA GLN A 95 32.06 -7.48 -3.31
C GLN A 95 32.31 -6.35 -2.29
N ASP A 96 33.13 -5.39 -2.67
CA ASP A 96 33.44 -4.21 -1.85
C ASP A 96 32.49 -3.06 -2.23
N VAL A 97 32.29 -2.10 -1.32
CA VAL A 97 31.64 -0.83 -1.62
C VAL A 97 32.47 -0.08 -2.66
N PRO A 98 31.91 0.33 -3.81
CA PRO A 98 32.67 1.04 -4.83
C PRO A 98 33.25 2.36 -4.30
N ASP A 99 34.46 2.71 -4.78
CA ASP A 99 35.06 3.99 -4.45
C ASP A 99 34.21 5.14 -4.99
N GLY A 100 33.93 6.16 -4.17
CA GLY A 100 33.23 7.38 -4.58
C GLY A 100 31.71 7.28 -4.52
N VAL A 101 31.16 6.23 -3.91
CA VAL A 101 29.72 6.18 -3.60
C VAL A 101 29.34 7.35 -2.68
N ASP A 102 28.27 8.05 -3.02
CA ASP A 102 27.77 9.20 -2.28
C ASP A 102 27.32 8.77 -0.86
N GLU A 103 27.59 9.61 0.13
CA GLU A 103 27.17 9.40 1.52
C GLU A 103 25.63 9.37 1.70
N ASP A 104 24.87 9.80 0.69
CA ASP A 104 23.40 9.73 0.67
C ASP A 104 22.86 8.29 0.52
N TYR A 105 23.71 7.32 0.15
CA TYR A 105 23.32 5.92 0.05
C TYR A 105 23.52 5.18 1.37
N VAL A 106 22.47 4.52 1.83
CA VAL A 106 22.55 3.55 2.93
C VAL A 106 23.07 2.23 2.35
N ILE A 107 24.19 1.72 2.90
CA ILE A 107 24.83 0.50 2.40
C ILE A 107 24.15 -0.72 3.02
N LEU A 108 23.74 -1.67 2.17
CA LEU A 108 23.26 -3.00 2.57
C LEU A 108 24.20 -4.06 2.02
N GLN A 109 25.05 -4.59 2.88
CA GLN A 109 26.02 -5.66 2.51
C GLN A 109 25.32 -7.01 2.59
N GLN A 110 25.25 -7.75 1.48
CA GLN A 110 24.78 -9.14 1.50
C GLN A 110 25.87 -10.08 2.09
N PRO A 111 25.45 -11.21 2.73
CA PRO A 111 24.06 -11.65 2.89
C PRO A 111 23.32 -10.91 4.02
N LEU A 112 22.03 -10.66 3.86
CA LEU A 112 21.15 -10.09 4.89
C LEU A 112 20.42 -11.24 5.59
N ASN A 113 20.97 -11.74 6.68
CA ASN A 113 20.47 -12.95 7.38
C ASN A 113 19.95 -12.65 8.78
N HIS A 114 20.15 -11.44 9.31
CA HIS A 114 19.76 -11.05 10.65
C HIS A 114 18.88 -9.79 10.61
N ILE A 115 17.72 -9.91 9.97
CA ILE A 115 16.79 -8.80 9.82
C ILE A 115 15.91 -8.68 11.08
N TYR A 116 15.80 -7.45 11.61
CA TYR A 116 14.74 -7.08 12.53
C TYR A 116 13.53 -6.55 11.75
N LEU A 117 12.40 -7.25 11.81
CA LEU A 117 11.17 -6.87 11.11
C LEU A 117 10.10 -6.35 12.08
N ALA A 118 9.93 -5.03 12.14
CA ALA A 118 8.85 -4.36 12.85
C ALA A 118 7.64 -4.05 11.94
N ALA A 119 7.85 -3.97 10.63
CA ALA A 119 6.80 -3.79 9.63
C ALA A 119 5.96 -5.05 9.45
N THR A 120 4.90 -5.20 10.25
CA THR A 120 4.08 -6.42 10.32
C THR A 120 3.52 -6.86 8.96
N SER A 121 3.19 -5.89 8.08
CA SER A 121 2.66 -6.16 6.73
C SER A 121 3.67 -6.82 5.79
N ALA A 122 4.97 -6.62 6.01
CA ALA A 122 6.01 -7.18 5.16
C ALA A 122 6.27 -8.68 5.42
N MET A 123 5.95 -9.20 6.61
CA MET A 123 6.20 -10.60 6.96
C MET A 123 5.60 -11.60 5.95
N ALA A 124 4.39 -11.32 5.45
CA ALA A 124 3.73 -12.16 4.44
C ALA A 124 4.54 -12.20 3.13
N LEU A 125 5.13 -11.06 2.73
CA LEU A 125 5.92 -10.96 1.51
C LEU A 125 7.23 -11.76 1.61
N PHE A 126 7.91 -11.72 2.77
CA PHE A 126 9.06 -12.59 3.04
C PHE A 126 8.67 -14.07 3.07
N ASN A 127 7.52 -14.40 3.67
CA ASN A 127 7.00 -15.77 3.67
C ASN A 127 6.71 -16.27 2.25
N ALA A 128 6.15 -15.43 1.40
CA ALA A 128 5.76 -15.79 0.03
C ALA A 128 6.95 -16.12 -0.88
N ILE A 129 8.14 -15.55 -0.61
CA ILE A 129 9.38 -15.84 -1.34
C ILE A 129 10.31 -16.81 -0.61
N ASP A 130 9.79 -17.53 0.41
CA ASP A 130 10.57 -18.49 1.21
C ASP A 130 11.86 -17.86 1.80
N SER A 131 11.68 -16.73 2.50
CA SER A 131 12.77 -15.93 3.07
C SER A 131 12.56 -15.58 4.55
N LEU A 132 11.72 -16.34 5.27
CA LEU A 132 11.54 -16.13 6.72
C LEU A 132 12.81 -16.41 7.52
N ASP A 133 13.68 -17.31 7.06
CA ASP A 133 14.96 -17.61 7.75
C ASP A 133 15.91 -16.41 7.76
N ASN A 134 15.67 -15.37 6.93
CA ASN A 134 16.44 -14.11 6.98
C ASN A 134 15.97 -13.16 8.10
N ILE A 135 14.78 -13.43 8.68
CA ILE A 135 14.22 -12.62 9.76
C ILE A 135 14.45 -13.34 11.08
N THR A 136 15.46 -12.88 11.82
CA THR A 136 15.81 -13.48 13.14
C THR A 136 15.16 -12.74 14.30
N MET A 137 14.68 -11.53 14.06
CA MET A 137 14.06 -10.68 15.08
C MET A 137 12.78 -10.02 14.54
N THR A 138 11.81 -9.81 15.41
CA THR A 138 10.55 -9.17 15.03
C THR A 138 9.98 -8.25 16.11
N GLY A 139 9.23 -7.22 15.68
CA GLY A 139 8.52 -6.29 16.53
C GLY A 139 7.18 -6.78 17.06
N THR A 140 6.78 -8.01 16.71
CA THR A 140 5.48 -8.60 17.07
C THR A 140 5.68 -9.91 17.82
N GLN A 141 4.97 -10.10 18.93
CA GLN A 141 5.00 -11.35 19.70
C GLN A 141 4.31 -12.50 18.92
N ALA A 142 4.67 -13.74 19.24
CA ALA A 142 4.09 -14.93 18.58
C ALA A 142 2.55 -14.94 18.58
N SER A 143 1.93 -14.52 19.68
CA SER A 143 0.46 -14.42 19.79
C SER A 143 -0.19 -13.35 18.91
N GLY A 144 0.59 -12.45 18.33
CA GLY A 144 0.14 -11.41 17.42
C GLY A 144 0.27 -11.79 15.94
N TRP A 145 0.89 -12.92 15.61
CA TRP A 145 1.03 -13.42 14.26
C TRP A 145 -0.12 -14.32 13.85
N TYR A 146 -0.58 -14.15 12.62
CA TYR A 146 -1.54 -15.04 11.93
C TYR A 146 -0.88 -15.82 10.78
N ILE A 147 0.40 -15.55 10.50
CA ILE A 147 1.22 -16.27 9.52
C ILE A 147 1.81 -17.48 10.25
N GLU A 148 1.30 -18.67 9.97
CA GLU A 148 1.66 -19.91 10.68
C GLU A 148 3.17 -20.18 10.69
N ASN A 149 3.86 -19.93 9.56
CA ASN A 149 5.31 -20.12 9.48
C ASN A 149 6.09 -19.14 10.38
N ALA A 150 5.59 -17.90 10.56
CA ALA A 150 6.20 -16.94 11.49
C ALA A 150 5.99 -17.37 12.95
N VAL A 151 4.78 -17.82 13.30
CA VAL A 151 4.49 -18.38 14.63
C VAL A 151 5.44 -19.54 14.92
N LYS A 152 5.56 -20.49 13.97
CA LYS A 152 6.44 -21.64 14.10
C LYS A 152 7.91 -21.25 14.23
N ALA A 153 8.40 -20.28 13.45
CA ALA A 153 9.77 -19.80 13.56
C ALA A 153 10.07 -19.22 14.95
N MET A 154 9.10 -18.53 15.57
CA MET A 154 9.23 -18.02 16.93
C MET A 154 9.18 -19.15 17.99
N GLU A 155 8.26 -20.11 17.84
CA GLU A 155 8.17 -21.27 18.73
C GLU A 155 9.43 -22.17 18.69
N ASP A 156 10.02 -22.31 17.49
CA ASP A 156 11.28 -23.05 17.28
C ASP A 156 12.51 -22.24 17.75
N GLY A 157 12.35 -20.99 18.19
CA GLY A 157 13.43 -20.10 18.64
C GLY A 157 14.32 -19.55 17.53
N LYS A 158 13.92 -19.69 16.27
CA LYS A 158 14.63 -19.14 15.10
C LYS A 158 14.40 -17.65 14.94
N MET A 159 13.23 -17.16 15.34
CA MET A 159 12.85 -15.75 15.32
C MET A 159 12.50 -15.29 16.73
N LYS A 160 13.06 -14.17 17.18
CA LYS A 160 12.91 -13.63 18.54
C LYS A 160 12.06 -12.37 18.52
N PHE A 161 11.29 -12.15 19.59
CA PHE A 161 10.66 -10.86 19.82
C PHE A 161 11.70 -9.88 20.38
N ALA A 162 12.05 -8.87 19.61
CA ALA A 162 13.05 -7.85 19.97
C ALA A 162 12.41 -6.48 20.27
N GLY A 163 11.25 -6.48 20.93
CA GLY A 163 10.51 -5.25 21.23
C GLY A 163 9.71 -4.73 20.02
N LYS A 164 8.78 -3.83 20.28
CA LYS A 164 7.94 -3.21 19.23
C LYS A 164 8.64 -2.00 18.58
N TYR A 165 8.17 -1.56 17.44
CA TYR A 165 8.70 -0.42 16.68
C TYR A 165 9.00 0.84 17.53
N SER A 166 8.23 1.12 18.59
CA SER A 166 8.39 2.30 19.42
C SER A 166 9.30 2.07 20.64
N GLU A 167 9.73 0.84 20.90
CA GLU A 167 10.49 0.43 22.06
C GLU A 167 11.23 -0.90 21.75
N PRO A 168 12.15 -0.88 20.76
CA PRO A 168 12.94 -2.07 20.43
C PRO A 168 13.98 -2.38 21.53
N ASP A 169 14.38 -3.63 21.59
CA ASP A 169 15.46 -4.09 22.45
C ASP A 169 16.81 -3.86 21.73
N TYR A 170 17.39 -2.69 21.95
CA TYR A 170 18.63 -2.27 21.30
C TYR A 170 19.82 -3.18 21.63
N GLU A 171 19.85 -3.76 22.85
CA GLU A 171 20.89 -4.71 23.25
C GLU A 171 20.77 -5.98 22.42
N MET A 172 19.56 -6.50 22.24
CA MET A 172 19.33 -7.66 21.40
C MET A 172 19.65 -7.40 19.93
N LEU A 173 19.32 -6.21 19.39
CA LEU A 173 19.66 -5.86 18.00
C LEU A 173 21.18 -5.91 17.76
N VAL A 174 21.98 -5.46 18.72
CA VAL A 174 23.45 -5.49 18.63
C VAL A 174 23.97 -6.91 18.86
N ASP A 175 23.47 -7.63 19.87
CA ASP A 175 23.98 -8.97 20.24
C ASP A 175 23.67 -10.02 19.16
N GLU A 176 22.61 -9.84 18.37
CA GLU A 176 22.22 -10.72 17.26
C GLU A 176 22.77 -10.24 15.90
N ASP A 177 23.70 -9.28 15.90
CA ASP A 177 24.34 -8.74 14.68
C ASP A 177 23.30 -8.28 13.61
N CYS A 178 22.34 -7.43 13.99
CA CYS A 178 21.27 -6.98 13.11
C CYS A 178 21.80 -6.31 11.83
N ASP A 179 21.54 -6.90 10.67
CA ASP A 179 21.96 -6.40 9.35
C ASP A 179 21.10 -5.24 8.84
N LEU A 180 19.82 -5.26 9.20
CA LEU A 180 18.81 -4.31 8.72
C LEU A 180 17.59 -4.30 9.64
N ALA A 181 17.13 -3.13 10.03
CA ALA A 181 15.83 -2.93 10.65
C ALA A 181 14.80 -2.49 9.58
N ILE A 182 13.74 -3.28 9.40
CA ILE A 182 12.61 -2.92 8.53
C ILE A 182 11.45 -2.45 9.39
N GLU A 183 11.24 -1.15 9.37
CA GLU A 183 10.24 -0.46 10.15
C GLU A 183 9.01 -0.10 9.30
N SER A 184 7.86 0.02 9.93
CA SER A 184 6.69 0.60 9.28
C SER A 184 6.69 2.14 9.38
N THR A 185 5.82 2.81 8.63
CA THR A 185 5.62 4.27 8.75
C THR A 185 5.24 4.75 10.15
N MET A 186 4.86 3.84 11.05
CA MET A 186 4.62 4.18 12.47
C MET A 186 5.88 4.71 13.18
N ILE A 187 7.08 4.35 12.71
CA ILE A 187 8.35 4.85 13.25
C ILE A 187 8.47 6.37 13.12
N LEU A 188 7.82 6.97 12.12
CA LEU A 188 7.81 8.42 11.90
C LEU A 188 7.17 9.20 13.06
N HIS A 189 6.35 8.54 13.90
CA HIS A 189 5.82 9.12 15.13
C HIS A 189 6.80 9.04 16.32
N THR A 190 7.88 8.29 16.16
CA THR A 190 8.94 8.08 17.16
C THR A 190 10.34 8.24 16.57
N PRO A 191 10.69 9.38 15.94
CA PRO A 191 11.93 9.54 15.17
C PRO A 191 13.19 9.27 15.98
N LYS A 192 13.15 9.48 17.30
CA LYS A 192 14.27 9.15 18.18
C LYS A 192 14.61 7.67 18.26
N VAL A 193 13.64 6.79 18.00
CA VAL A 193 13.86 5.34 17.94
C VAL A 193 14.66 5.01 16.68
N GLN A 194 14.27 5.58 15.55
CA GLN A 194 15.03 5.45 14.30
C GLN A 194 16.46 5.96 14.45
N GLU A 195 16.64 7.20 14.96
CA GLU A 195 17.96 7.79 15.22
C GLU A 195 18.82 6.90 16.14
N MET A 196 18.21 6.26 17.13
CA MET A 196 18.91 5.37 18.04
C MET A 196 19.37 4.08 17.34
N ILE A 197 18.54 3.44 16.52
CA ILE A 197 18.91 2.25 15.73
C ILE A 197 20.07 2.60 14.79
N GLU A 198 19.95 3.71 14.05
CA GLU A 198 20.98 4.17 13.12
C GLU A 198 22.31 4.52 13.84
N SER A 199 22.25 5.02 15.09
CA SER A 199 23.43 5.31 15.90
C SER A 199 24.21 4.05 16.34
N LEU A 200 23.62 2.87 16.19
CA LEU A 200 24.24 1.57 16.41
C LEU A 200 24.82 0.98 15.11
N ASP A 201 24.96 1.78 14.06
CA ASP A 201 25.38 1.37 12.73
C ASP A 201 24.45 0.33 12.07
N ILE A 202 23.19 0.26 12.50
CA ILE A 202 22.16 -0.61 11.92
C ILE A 202 21.34 0.20 10.89
N PRO A 203 21.35 -0.18 9.60
CA PRO A 203 20.52 0.45 8.58
C PRO A 203 19.02 0.35 8.91
N VAL A 204 18.26 1.41 8.63
CA VAL A 204 16.80 1.43 8.83
C VAL A 204 16.11 1.63 7.49
N MET A 205 15.25 0.68 7.12
CA MET A 205 14.37 0.77 5.96
C MET A 205 12.94 0.97 6.43
N ILE A 206 12.25 1.98 5.90
CA ILE A 206 10.85 2.22 6.22
C ILE A 206 9.97 1.63 5.11
N ASP A 207 9.22 0.57 5.44
CA ASP A 207 8.18 0.01 4.57
C ASP A 207 7.06 1.05 4.39
N ARG A 208 6.86 1.48 3.15
CA ARG A 208 5.81 2.42 2.75
C ARG A 208 4.73 1.76 1.91
N SER A 209 4.69 0.43 1.84
CA SER A 209 3.69 -0.34 1.08
C SER A 209 2.25 0.03 1.46
N SER A 210 2.04 0.49 2.69
CA SER A 210 0.73 0.94 3.16
C SER A 210 0.23 2.23 2.50
N TYR A 211 1.09 2.97 1.81
CA TYR A 211 0.73 4.19 1.07
C TYR A 211 0.48 3.95 -0.42
N GLU A 212 0.64 2.72 -0.89
CA GLU A 212 0.21 2.38 -2.25
C GLU A 212 -1.30 2.50 -2.39
N SER A 213 -1.75 3.23 -3.40
CA SER A 213 -3.17 3.44 -3.68
C SER A 213 -3.82 2.23 -4.33
N HIS A 214 -3.02 1.42 -5.07
CA HIS A 214 -3.48 0.20 -5.70
C HIS A 214 -3.16 -1.03 -4.81
N PRO A 215 -4.12 -1.94 -4.54
CA PRO A 215 -3.87 -3.10 -3.68
C PRO A 215 -2.74 -3.99 -4.20
N LEU A 216 -2.64 -4.22 -5.52
CA LEU A 216 -1.52 -4.94 -6.11
C LEU A 216 -0.19 -4.19 -5.99
N GLY A 217 -0.19 -2.86 -5.91
CA GLY A 217 1.03 -2.09 -5.64
C GLY A 217 1.63 -2.47 -4.28
N ARG A 218 0.78 -2.69 -3.27
CA ARG A 218 1.23 -3.16 -1.95
C ARG A 218 1.87 -4.54 -2.02
N THR A 219 1.26 -5.47 -2.77
CA THR A 219 1.81 -6.82 -2.98
C THR A 219 3.11 -6.76 -3.79
N GLU A 220 3.23 -5.83 -4.74
CA GLU A 220 4.41 -5.69 -5.59
C GLU A 220 5.69 -5.28 -4.82
N TRP A 221 5.57 -4.79 -3.57
CA TRP A 221 6.72 -4.61 -2.67
C TRP A 221 7.48 -5.92 -2.40
N ILE A 222 6.89 -7.08 -2.67
CA ILE A 222 7.57 -8.37 -2.66
C ILE A 222 8.82 -8.35 -3.55
N LYS A 223 8.79 -7.62 -4.68
CA LYS A 223 9.92 -7.49 -5.61
C LYS A 223 11.07 -6.69 -5.00
N LEU A 224 10.78 -5.69 -4.14
CA LEU A 224 11.80 -4.95 -3.41
C LEU A 224 12.56 -5.88 -2.44
N TYR A 225 11.82 -6.64 -1.62
CA TYR A 225 12.43 -7.57 -0.66
C TYR A 225 13.19 -8.70 -1.38
N ALA A 226 12.65 -9.17 -2.49
CA ALA A 226 13.32 -10.16 -3.33
C ALA A 226 14.64 -9.63 -3.91
N ALA A 227 14.69 -8.37 -4.35
CA ALA A 227 15.90 -7.75 -4.85
C ALA A 227 17.02 -7.68 -3.79
N MET A 228 16.66 -7.46 -2.52
CA MET A 228 17.62 -7.50 -1.40
C MET A 228 18.19 -8.89 -1.15
N LEU A 229 17.44 -9.95 -1.47
CA LEU A 229 17.73 -11.34 -1.10
C LEU A 229 18.05 -12.24 -2.31
N ASN A 230 18.17 -11.68 -3.53
CA ASN A 230 18.36 -12.43 -4.79
C ASN A 230 17.27 -13.48 -5.04
N LYS A 231 16.01 -13.09 -4.83
CA LYS A 231 14.81 -13.95 -4.97
C LYS A 231 13.83 -13.42 -6.04
N GLU A 232 14.30 -12.62 -7.00
CA GLU A 232 13.47 -11.93 -7.98
C GLU A 232 12.54 -12.88 -8.74
N ASP A 233 13.04 -14.01 -9.23
CA ASP A 233 12.23 -15.01 -9.96
C ASP A 233 11.05 -15.54 -9.11
N ALA A 234 11.26 -15.72 -7.80
CA ALA A 234 10.20 -16.18 -6.90
C ALA A 234 9.14 -15.10 -6.67
N ALA A 235 9.58 -13.84 -6.55
CA ALA A 235 8.67 -12.70 -6.40
C ALA A 235 7.83 -12.46 -7.66
N ASP A 236 8.45 -12.51 -8.83
CA ASP A 236 7.77 -12.33 -10.10
C ASP A 236 6.70 -13.41 -10.30
N ALA A 237 7.04 -14.68 -10.13
CA ALA A 237 6.10 -15.79 -10.26
C ALA A 237 4.94 -15.71 -9.24
N PHE A 238 5.21 -15.26 -8.01
CA PHE A 238 4.18 -15.08 -7.00
C PHE A 238 3.27 -13.91 -7.36
N PHE A 239 3.86 -12.77 -7.74
CA PHE A 239 3.14 -11.54 -8.07
C PHE A 239 2.25 -11.71 -9.30
N GLU A 240 2.76 -12.33 -10.39
CA GLU A 240 1.97 -12.64 -11.58
C GLU A 240 0.69 -13.41 -11.23
N LYS A 241 0.77 -14.38 -10.31
CA LYS A 241 -0.41 -15.12 -9.85
C LYS A 241 -1.43 -14.23 -9.13
N GLN A 242 -0.98 -13.23 -8.36
CA GLN A 242 -1.89 -12.28 -7.71
C GLN A 242 -2.57 -11.36 -8.74
N VAL A 243 -1.84 -10.93 -9.76
CA VAL A 243 -2.39 -10.17 -10.90
C VAL A 243 -3.46 -11.00 -11.62
N GLU A 244 -3.20 -12.28 -11.93
CA GLU A 244 -4.17 -13.18 -12.56
C GLU A 244 -5.49 -13.29 -11.76
N ASN A 245 -5.42 -13.35 -10.43
CA ASN A 245 -6.60 -13.41 -9.55
C ASN A 245 -7.47 -12.16 -9.69
N VAL A 246 -6.85 -10.98 -9.75
CA VAL A 246 -7.57 -9.70 -9.93
C VAL A 246 -8.08 -9.56 -11.37
N ASP A 247 -7.27 -9.92 -12.34
CA ASP A 247 -7.60 -9.88 -13.76
C ASP A 247 -8.79 -10.79 -14.13
N ALA A 248 -9.02 -11.85 -13.36
CA ALA A 248 -10.21 -12.68 -13.54
C ALA A 248 -11.53 -11.90 -13.33
N LEU A 249 -11.48 -10.77 -12.63
CA LEU A 249 -12.62 -9.89 -12.38
C LEU A 249 -12.70 -8.66 -13.29
N LYS A 250 -11.70 -8.41 -14.15
CA LYS A 250 -11.60 -7.17 -14.96
C LYS A 250 -12.80 -6.90 -15.87
N ASP A 251 -13.44 -7.96 -16.39
CA ASP A 251 -14.62 -7.87 -17.26
C ASP A 251 -15.94 -7.93 -16.46
N PHE A 252 -15.85 -7.99 -15.12
CA PHE A 252 -17.01 -8.02 -14.25
C PHE A 252 -17.71 -6.67 -14.27
N LYS A 253 -19.01 -6.68 -14.57
CA LYS A 253 -19.80 -5.46 -14.59
C LYS A 253 -20.08 -4.97 -13.17
N ASN A 254 -19.72 -3.71 -12.86
CA ASN A 254 -20.00 -3.12 -11.57
C ASN A 254 -21.48 -3.26 -11.20
N THR A 255 -21.74 -3.68 -9.97
CA THR A 255 -23.09 -3.90 -9.43
C THR A 255 -23.78 -2.60 -9.02
N GLU A 256 -23.05 -1.48 -8.93
CA GLU A 256 -23.46 -0.20 -8.35
C GLU A 256 -23.86 -0.28 -6.87
N LYS A 257 -23.67 -1.44 -6.22
CA LYS A 257 -23.96 -1.61 -4.80
C LYS A 257 -22.94 -0.86 -3.96
N THR A 258 -23.42 -0.20 -2.94
CA THR A 258 -22.64 0.66 -2.06
C THR A 258 -22.13 -0.12 -0.84
N VAL A 259 -20.85 0.11 -0.48
CA VAL A 259 -20.16 -0.56 0.60
C VAL A 259 -19.55 0.47 1.54
N ALA A 260 -19.82 0.36 2.84
CA ALA A 260 -19.10 1.06 3.89
C ALA A 260 -18.13 0.11 4.58
N PHE A 261 -16.84 0.47 4.63
CA PHE A 261 -15.78 -0.26 5.32
C PHE A 261 -15.29 0.57 6.50
N PHE A 262 -15.41 0.06 7.73
CA PHE A 262 -15.18 0.85 8.94
C PHE A 262 -14.87 -0.01 10.17
N TYR A 263 -14.42 0.65 11.25
CA TYR A 263 -14.49 0.13 12.61
C TYR A 263 -14.89 1.24 13.59
N VAL A 264 -15.34 0.87 14.78
CA VAL A 264 -15.65 1.79 15.87
C VAL A 264 -14.52 1.75 16.87
N SER A 265 -13.87 2.90 17.11
CA SER A 265 -12.77 3.00 18.05
C SER A 265 -13.28 3.05 19.51
N SER A 266 -12.38 2.85 20.46
CA SER A 266 -12.72 2.79 21.89
C SER A 266 -13.34 4.07 22.47
N ASP A 267 -13.17 5.21 21.79
CA ASP A 267 -13.78 6.50 22.12
C ASP A 267 -15.15 6.70 21.46
N GLY A 268 -15.65 5.71 20.72
CA GLY A 268 -16.95 5.73 20.02
C GLY A 268 -16.92 6.44 18.66
N THR A 269 -15.75 6.91 18.20
CA THR A 269 -15.65 7.46 16.84
C THR A 269 -15.62 6.34 15.79
N VAL A 270 -16.22 6.58 14.63
CA VAL A 270 -16.18 5.66 13.50
C VAL A 270 -14.98 6.01 12.62
N VAL A 271 -14.15 5.02 12.35
CA VAL A 271 -12.97 5.19 11.52
C VAL A 271 -13.21 4.53 10.17
N VAL A 272 -13.11 5.33 9.12
CA VAL A 272 -13.29 4.92 7.72
C VAL A 272 -12.00 5.14 6.93
N ARG A 273 -11.91 4.59 5.72
CA ARG A 273 -10.75 4.81 4.86
C ARG A 273 -10.93 6.07 4.00
N ARG A 274 -9.83 6.73 3.70
CA ARG A 274 -9.81 7.82 2.71
C ARG A 274 -10.19 7.26 1.33
N SER A 275 -10.74 8.10 0.48
CA SER A 275 -11.16 7.72 -0.87
C SER A 275 -9.99 7.26 -1.78
N ASP A 276 -8.77 7.72 -1.49
CA ASP A 276 -7.54 7.38 -2.20
C ASP A 276 -6.75 6.20 -1.56
N ASP A 277 -7.32 5.54 -0.53
CA ASP A 277 -6.74 4.35 0.08
C ASP A 277 -6.98 3.10 -0.78
N TYR A 278 -6.17 2.06 -0.59
CA TYR A 278 -6.28 0.80 -1.33
C TYR A 278 -7.58 0.02 -1.07
N ILE A 279 -8.24 0.20 0.08
CA ILE A 279 -9.53 -0.48 0.38
C ILE A 279 -10.66 -0.01 -0.54
N PRO A 280 -10.92 1.30 -0.74
CA PRO A 280 -11.84 1.77 -1.78
C PRO A 280 -11.55 1.19 -3.16
N LYS A 281 -10.27 1.09 -3.53
CA LYS A 281 -9.87 0.48 -4.80
C LYS A 281 -10.18 -1.01 -4.87
N MET A 282 -10.05 -1.76 -3.77
CA MET A 282 -10.48 -3.15 -3.70
C MET A 282 -11.99 -3.30 -3.90
N ILE A 283 -12.79 -2.42 -3.28
CA ILE A 283 -14.24 -2.39 -3.43
C ILE A 283 -14.62 -2.12 -4.90
N GLU A 284 -13.96 -1.17 -5.55
CA GLU A 284 -14.15 -0.87 -6.98
C GLU A 284 -13.81 -2.09 -7.85
N LEU A 285 -12.62 -2.69 -7.67
CA LEU A 285 -12.17 -3.87 -8.41
C LEU A 285 -13.07 -5.08 -8.21
N SER A 286 -13.70 -5.21 -7.05
CA SER A 286 -14.69 -6.25 -6.77
C SER A 286 -16.06 -6.01 -7.40
N GLY A 287 -16.28 -4.86 -8.03
CA GLY A 287 -17.54 -4.47 -8.67
C GLY A 287 -18.53 -3.81 -7.72
N GLY A 288 -18.07 -3.20 -6.63
CA GLY A 288 -18.85 -2.36 -5.73
C GLY A 288 -18.54 -0.88 -5.88
N ARG A 289 -19.13 -0.08 -5.02
CA ARG A 289 -18.89 1.35 -4.91
C ARG A 289 -18.68 1.72 -3.44
N TYR A 290 -17.58 2.40 -3.14
CA TYR A 290 -17.32 2.88 -1.77
C TYR A 290 -18.24 4.06 -1.42
N VAL A 291 -18.79 4.07 -0.19
CA VAL A 291 -19.74 5.12 0.24
C VAL A 291 -19.04 6.48 0.36
N PHE A 292 -17.79 6.51 0.81
CA PHE A 292 -17.03 7.72 1.08
C PHE A 292 -16.07 8.04 -0.07
N ASP A 293 -16.57 8.08 -1.30
CA ASP A 293 -15.80 8.21 -2.53
C ASP A 293 -15.17 9.61 -2.73
N ASP A 294 -15.60 10.61 -1.99
CA ASP A 294 -15.08 11.99 -1.98
C ASP A 294 -14.36 12.37 -0.67
N LEU A 295 -14.24 11.44 0.28
CA LEU A 295 -13.70 11.72 1.60
C LEU A 295 -12.17 11.71 1.58
N THR A 296 -11.57 12.89 1.60
CA THR A 296 -10.12 13.08 1.73
C THR A 296 -9.78 13.52 3.15
N GLY A 297 -8.68 13.01 3.71
CA GLY A 297 -8.21 13.45 5.03
C GLY A 297 -7.41 14.76 4.94
N ASP A 298 -7.37 15.50 6.03
CA ASP A 298 -6.58 16.73 6.15
C ASP A 298 -5.07 16.46 6.26
N ASP A 299 -4.68 15.23 6.66
CA ASP A 299 -3.30 14.81 6.86
C ASP A 299 -2.94 13.70 5.85
N SER A 300 -1.96 13.97 5.00
CA SER A 300 -1.44 13.01 4.02
C SER A 300 -0.75 11.78 4.66
N ASN A 301 -0.43 11.86 5.95
CA ASN A 301 0.24 10.78 6.70
C ASN A 301 -0.73 9.76 7.31
N THR A 302 -2.04 9.91 7.10
CA THR A 302 -3.04 8.96 7.60
C THR A 302 -3.88 8.38 6.47
N SER A 303 -4.08 7.07 6.47
CA SER A 303 -4.95 6.35 5.53
C SER A 303 -6.42 6.33 5.96
N ALA A 304 -6.75 6.96 7.09
CA ALA A 304 -8.05 6.87 7.73
C ALA A 304 -8.60 8.24 8.13
N VAL A 305 -9.92 8.35 8.17
CA VAL A 305 -10.66 9.53 8.63
C VAL A 305 -11.55 9.13 9.80
N LYS A 306 -11.59 9.97 10.83
CA LYS A 306 -12.48 9.80 11.98
C LYS A 306 -13.75 10.61 11.77
N LEU A 307 -14.89 9.94 11.94
CA LEU A 307 -16.22 10.52 11.88
C LEU A 307 -16.93 10.34 13.22
N THR A 308 -17.81 11.27 13.57
CA THR A 308 -18.81 10.99 14.61
C THR A 308 -19.78 9.92 14.10
N MET A 309 -20.53 9.27 14.99
CA MET A 309 -21.54 8.29 14.58
C MET A 309 -22.64 8.95 13.73
N GLU A 310 -22.99 10.19 14.02
CA GLU A 310 -23.99 10.95 13.26
C GLU A 310 -23.52 11.28 11.84
N GLU A 311 -22.24 11.65 11.67
CA GLU A 311 -21.64 11.90 10.34
C GLU A 311 -21.55 10.61 9.52
N PHE A 312 -21.18 9.50 10.15
CA PHE A 312 -21.17 8.19 9.54
C PHE A 312 -22.56 7.75 9.12
N TYR A 313 -23.53 7.88 10.01
CA TYR A 313 -24.94 7.56 9.72
C TYR A 313 -25.47 8.39 8.54
N ALA A 314 -25.21 9.70 8.55
CA ALA A 314 -25.69 10.58 7.49
C ALA A 314 -25.22 10.18 6.08
N GLN A 315 -24.04 9.52 5.99
CA GLN A 315 -23.45 9.11 4.71
C GLN A 315 -23.69 7.63 4.39
N ALA A 316 -23.71 6.75 5.39
CA ALA A 316 -23.71 5.30 5.21
C ALA A 316 -25.02 4.60 5.60
N ALA A 317 -26.05 5.32 6.09
CA ALA A 317 -27.31 4.71 6.53
C ALA A 317 -28.00 3.89 5.41
N ASP A 318 -27.90 4.35 4.16
CA ASP A 318 -28.49 3.73 2.97
C ASP A 318 -27.51 2.80 2.23
N ALA A 319 -26.31 2.52 2.77
CA ALA A 319 -25.36 1.60 2.17
C ALA A 319 -25.98 0.20 2.02
N ASP A 320 -25.68 -0.46 0.89
CA ASP A 320 -26.16 -1.82 0.62
C ASP A 320 -25.47 -2.84 1.49
N TYR A 321 -24.18 -2.60 1.82
CA TYR A 321 -23.33 -3.49 2.63
C TYR A 321 -22.53 -2.71 3.65
N LEU A 322 -22.37 -3.30 4.84
CA LEU A 322 -21.46 -2.87 5.88
C LEU A 322 -20.36 -3.93 6.04
N ILE A 323 -19.09 -3.54 5.96
CA ILE A 323 -17.94 -4.40 6.28
C ILE A 323 -17.24 -3.84 7.52
N TYR A 324 -17.30 -4.58 8.61
CA TYR A 324 -16.61 -4.23 9.84
C TYR A 324 -15.15 -4.70 9.80
N ASN A 325 -14.23 -3.78 10.02
CA ASN A 325 -12.79 -4.07 10.02
C ASN A 325 -12.34 -4.56 11.41
N SER A 326 -12.25 -5.86 11.62
CA SER A 326 -11.80 -6.46 12.88
C SER A 326 -10.28 -6.54 13.05
N SER A 327 -9.50 -6.12 12.04
CA SER A 327 -8.04 -6.15 12.15
C SER A 327 -7.49 -5.11 13.15
N ILE A 328 -8.26 -4.07 13.43
CA ILE A 328 -7.91 -3.00 14.40
C ILE A 328 -8.67 -3.16 15.72
N ASP A 329 -9.92 -3.62 15.65
CA ASP A 329 -10.78 -3.84 16.82
C ASP A 329 -11.18 -5.33 16.93
N ASN A 330 -11.93 -5.67 17.97
CA ASN A 330 -12.42 -7.05 18.14
C ASN A 330 -13.44 -7.40 17.06
N PRO A 331 -13.45 -8.65 16.57
CA PRO A 331 -14.44 -9.09 15.60
C PRO A 331 -15.85 -9.03 16.19
N ILE A 332 -16.80 -8.68 15.33
CA ILE A 332 -18.22 -8.82 15.63
C ILE A 332 -18.72 -10.18 15.10
N ASN A 333 -19.43 -10.92 15.90
CA ASN A 333 -19.95 -12.26 15.54
C ASN A 333 -21.46 -12.26 15.33
N SER A 334 -22.13 -11.20 15.78
CA SER A 334 -23.57 -10.99 15.61
C SER A 334 -23.90 -9.52 15.34
N VAL A 335 -25.07 -9.29 14.75
CA VAL A 335 -25.61 -7.93 14.59
C VAL A 335 -25.71 -7.24 15.94
N LYS A 336 -26.02 -7.97 16.99
CA LYS A 336 -26.10 -7.45 18.36
C LYS A 336 -24.75 -6.88 18.83
N ASP A 337 -23.63 -7.51 18.50
CA ASP A 337 -22.29 -7.00 18.87
C ASP A 337 -22.04 -5.64 18.21
N LEU A 338 -22.57 -5.42 17.00
CA LEU A 338 -22.49 -4.13 16.32
C LEU A 338 -23.40 -3.09 16.99
N GLU A 339 -24.66 -3.47 17.33
CA GLU A 339 -25.60 -2.61 18.03
C GLU A 339 -25.15 -2.25 19.44
N GLU A 340 -24.36 -3.11 20.12
CA GLU A 340 -23.75 -2.81 21.42
C GLU A 340 -22.66 -1.73 21.33
N LYS A 341 -22.05 -1.52 20.14
CA LYS A 341 -21.12 -0.42 19.91
C LYS A 341 -21.86 0.92 19.81
N ASP A 342 -22.97 0.95 19.09
CA ASP A 342 -23.91 2.07 19.04
C ASP A 342 -25.29 1.58 18.56
N ALA A 343 -26.34 1.95 19.29
CA ALA A 343 -27.71 1.54 18.99
C ALA A 343 -28.23 2.05 17.63
N LEU A 344 -27.62 3.11 17.10
CA LEU A 344 -27.99 3.69 15.80
C LEU A 344 -27.77 2.72 14.64
N PHE A 345 -26.88 1.73 14.81
CA PHE A 345 -26.68 0.70 13.78
C PHE A 345 -27.95 -0.07 13.41
N SER A 346 -28.92 -0.22 14.35
CA SER A 346 -30.22 -0.84 14.07
C SER A 346 -31.03 -0.12 12.97
N ASP A 347 -30.71 1.15 12.68
CA ASP A 347 -31.41 1.94 11.68
C ASP A 347 -30.78 1.88 10.29
N PHE A 348 -29.58 1.30 10.15
CA PHE A 348 -28.93 1.13 8.87
C PHE A 348 -29.68 0.14 7.97
N LYS A 349 -29.75 0.48 6.67
CA LYS A 349 -30.33 -0.39 5.63
C LYS A 349 -29.70 -1.78 5.62
N ALA A 350 -28.36 -1.85 5.59
CA ALA A 350 -27.63 -3.10 5.52
C ALA A 350 -27.90 -3.99 6.74
N VAL A 351 -28.07 -3.42 7.93
CA VAL A 351 -28.43 -4.18 9.14
C VAL A 351 -29.84 -4.76 9.01
N LYS A 352 -30.81 -3.96 8.58
CA LYS A 352 -32.20 -4.39 8.37
C LYS A 352 -32.34 -5.48 7.29
N GLU A 353 -31.47 -5.46 6.28
CA GLU A 353 -31.47 -6.39 5.16
C GLU A 353 -30.56 -7.61 5.41
N GLY A 354 -29.79 -7.63 6.52
CA GLY A 354 -28.88 -8.70 6.87
C GLY A 354 -27.60 -8.71 6.01
N ASN A 355 -27.14 -7.55 5.54
CA ASN A 355 -25.95 -7.39 4.71
C ASN A 355 -24.76 -6.83 5.52
N VAL A 356 -24.52 -7.41 6.70
CA VAL A 356 -23.40 -7.04 7.56
C VAL A 356 -22.33 -8.12 7.48
N TRP A 357 -21.12 -7.69 7.22
CA TRP A 357 -19.94 -8.54 7.05
C TRP A 357 -18.82 -8.07 7.97
N CYS A 358 -17.90 -8.98 8.29
CA CYS A 358 -16.75 -8.68 9.11
C CYS A 358 -15.49 -9.29 8.50
N THR A 359 -14.36 -8.61 8.65
CA THR A 359 -13.06 -9.15 8.21
C THR A 359 -12.47 -10.09 9.25
N GLY A 360 -11.62 -11.04 8.83
CA GLY A 360 -10.73 -11.73 9.74
C GLY A 360 -9.68 -10.78 10.33
N LYS A 361 -9.18 -11.06 11.53
CA LYS A 361 -8.16 -10.24 12.23
C LYS A 361 -6.83 -10.12 11.48
N TYR A 362 -6.52 -11.08 10.63
CA TYR A 362 -5.26 -11.18 9.89
C TYR A 362 -5.18 -10.34 8.62
N LEU A 363 -6.23 -9.59 8.29
CA LEU A 363 -6.30 -8.81 7.05
C LEU A 363 -5.05 -7.95 6.78
N TYR A 364 -4.54 -7.23 7.77
CA TYR A 364 -3.37 -6.36 7.59
C TYR A 364 -2.03 -7.11 7.51
N GLN A 365 -2.01 -8.42 7.84
CA GLN A 365 -0.85 -9.30 7.67
C GLN A 365 -0.88 -10.07 6.33
N ALA A 366 -1.94 -9.94 5.55
CA ALA A 366 -2.15 -10.68 4.30
C ALA A 366 -1.88 -9.80 3.07
N THR A 367 -0.80 -9.05 3.11
CA THR A 367 -0.38 -8.14 2.02
C THR A 367 -0.01 -8.90 0.74
N ASP A 368 0.36 -10.15 0.86
CA ASP A 368 0.68 -11.06 -0.22
C ASP A 368 -0.54 -11.51 -1.04
N ILE A 369 -1.70 -11.68 -0.41
CA ILE A 369 -2.90 -12.28 -1.01
C ILE A 369 -4.10 -11.30 -1.09
N VAL A 370 -3.84 -10.03 -1.35
CA VAL A 370 -4.90 -9.01 -1.46
C VAL A 370 -5.94 -9.31 -2.55
N GLY A 371 -5.57 -10.05 -3.60
CA GLY A 371 -6.48 -10.50 -4.65
C GLY A 371 -7.60 -11.41 -4.12
N GLU A 372 -7.35 -12.18 -3.06
CA GLU A 372 -8.38 -13.01 -2.43
C GLU A 372 -9.44 -12.18 -1.71
N LEU A 373 -9.05 -11.07 -1.05
CA LEU A 373 -10.03 -10.16 -0.45
C LEU A 373 -10.92 -9.49 -1.51
N ILE A 374 -10.35 -9.12 -2.66
CA ILE A 374 -11.14 -8.58 -3.78
C ILE A 374 -12.15 -9.63 -4.26
N THR A 375 -11.74 -10.89 -4.35
CA THR A 375 -12.62 -12.01 -4.71
C THR A 375 -13.72 -12.21 -3.67
N ASP A 376 -13.42 -12.16 -2.37
CA ASP A 376 -14.41 -12.26 -1.31
C ASP A 376 -15.46 -11.13 -1.39
N MET A 377 -15.00 -9.89 -1.62
CA MET A 377 -15.90 -8.75 -1.82
C MET A 377 -16.79 -8.95 -3.06
N ASN A 378 -16.25 -9.50 -4.15
CA ASN A 378 -17.05 -9.83 -5.33
C ASN A 378 -18.10 -10.90 -5.02
N LEU A 379 -17.74 -11.99 -4.31
CA LEU A 379 -18.69 -13.01 -3.86
C LEU A 379 -19.77 -12.42 -2.97
N MET A 380 -19.43 -11.54 -2.03
CA MET A 380 -20.38 -10.80 -1.21
C MET A 380 -21.38 -9.99 -2.05
N LEU A 381 -20.86 -9.19 -2.98
CA LEU A 381 -21.69 -8.32 -3.82
C LEU A 381 -22.61 -9.09 -4.77
N THR A 382 -22.22 -10.30 -5.18
CA THR A 382 -22.97 -11.13 -6.13
C THR A 382 -23.86 -12.18 -5.48
N GLY A 383 -23.76 -12.35 -4.14
CA GLY A 383 -24.45 -13.42 -3.42
C GLY A 383 -23.86 -14.80 -3.77
N GLY A 384 -22.54 -14.85 -3.95
CA GLY A 384 -21.79 -16.08 -4.23
C GLY A 384 -21.67 -17.00 -3.02
N ASP A 385 -20.91 -18.07 -3.19
CA ASP A 385 -20.73 -19.12 -2.17
C ASP A 385 -19.83 -18.63 -1.02
N GLU A 386 -20.43 -18.33 0.14
CA GLU A 386 -19.71 -17.88 1.35
C GLU A 386 -18.62 -18.86 1.81
N SER A 387 -18.75 -20.16 1.52
CA SER A 387 -17.77 -21.18 1.93
C SER A 387 -16.42 -21.07 1.18
N LYS A 388 -16.37 -20.25 0.14
CA LYS A 388 -15.15 -19.95 -0.64
C LYS A 388 -14.43 -18.70 -0.18
N MET A 389 -15.00 -17.96 0.77
CA MET A 389 -14.41 -16.73 1.27
C MET A 389 -13.30 -17.04 2.27
N THR A 390 -12.22 -16.29 2.16
CA THR A 390 -11.03 -16.40 3.00
C THR A 390 -11.03 -15.35 4.11
N PHE A 391 -11.39 -14.11 3.78
CA PHE A 391 -11.25 -12.94 4.67
C PHE A 391 -12.56 -12.43 5.23
N LEU A 392 -13.65 -12.58 4.48
CA LEU A 392 -14.96 -12.07 4.89
C LEU A 392 -15.83 -13.18 5.44
N TYR A 393 -16.56 -12.85 6.49
CA TYR A 393 -17.63 -13.70 6.98
C TYR A 393 -18.89 -12.88 7.25
N HIS A 394 -20.03 -13.53 7.02
CA HIS A 394 -21.34 -12.94 7.19
C HIS A 394 -21.71 -12.87 8.67
N VAL A 395 -22.04 -11.70 9.17
CA VAL A 395 -22.49 -11.44 10.55
C VAL A 395 -24.00 -11.71 10.63
N LYS A 396 -24.43 -12.64 11.48
CA LYS A 396 -25.84 -13.08 11.59
C LYS A 396 -26.46 -12.67 12.91
#